data_2c128277b27c1404fa2f2de44650dc38
#
_entry.id   2c128277b27c1404fa2f2de44650dc38
#
_cell.length_a   1.000
_cell.length_b   1.000
_cell.length_c   1.000
_cell.angle_alpha   90.00
_cell.angle_beta   90.00
_cell.angle_gamma   90.00
#
_symmetry.space_group_name_H-M   'P 1'
#
loop_
_entity.id
_entity.type
_entity.pdbx_description
1 polymer ?
#
loop_
_entity_poly.entity_id
_entity_poly.type
_entity_poly.pdbx_seq_one_letter_code
_entity_poly.pdbx_strand_id
1 'polypeptide(L)'
;MVADTDAQAQRIADEAYPRWRDGMDFLWRRSNLDFTLKDIYPGDFAALQAIGHGIAGSPATVRDYLARLQAETGVNYVLCQMVFGSMSFEQAEQSIRLFASEVMPAFET
;
A
#
# COMPACT_ATOMS: atom_id res chain seq x y z
N MET A 1 2.14 2.15 2.40
CA MET A 1 3.33 2.03 3.29
C MET A 1 4.10 3.33 3.27
N VAL A 2 4.39 3.92 4.43
CA VAL A 2 5.18 5.14 4.56
C VAL A 2 6.42 4.87 5.42
N ALA A 3 7.57 5.33 4.98
CA ALA A 3 8.81 5.29 5.75
C ALA A 3 9.58 6.61 5.56
N ASP A 4 10.72 6.78 6.24
CA ASP A 4 11.50 8.02 6.16
C ASP A 4 12.02 8.30 4.74
N THR A 5 12.30 7.24 3.97
CA THR A 5 12.76 7.35 2.59
C THR A 5 11.99 6.40 1.66
N ASP A 6 11.94 6.74 0.37
CA ASP A 6 11.33 5.89 -0.66
C ASP A 6 11.99 4.51 -0.70
N ALA A 7 13.32 4.46 -0.63
CA ALA A 7 14.07 3.20 -0.67
C ALA A 7 13.73 2.29 0.52
N GLN A 8 13.60 2.85 1.71
CA GLN A 8 13.22 2.09 2.90
C GLN A 8 11.78 1.58 2.79
N ALA A 9 10.85 2.43 2.38
CA ALA A 9 9.44 2.06 2.20
C ALA A 9 9.28 0.95 1.16
N GLN A 10 9.96 1.07 0.03
CA GLN A 10 9.94 0.08 -1.04
C GLN A 10 10.47 -1.28 -0.55
N ARG A 11 11.62 -1.28 0.12
CA ARG A 11 12.21 -2.51 0.67
C ARG A 11 11.24 -3.23 1.63
N ILE A 12 10.62 -2.50 2.55
CA ILE A 12 9.64 -3.08 3.49
C ILE A 12 8.44 -3.65 2.75
N ALA A 13 7.92 -2.93 1.77
CA ALA A 13 6.77 -3.37 0.99
C ALA A 13 7.09 -4.61 0.13
N ASP A 14 8.26 -4.65 -0.50
CA ASP A 14 8.72 -5.79 -1.31
C ASP A 14 8.88 -7.06 -0.46
N GLU A 15 9.32 -6.93 0.79
CA GLU A 15 9.44 -8.05 1.72
C GLU A 15 8.07 -8.51 2.28
N ALA A 16 7.18 -7.58 2.56
CA ALA A 16 5.91 -7.86 3.25
C ALA A 16 4.78 -8.32 2.30
N TYR A 17 4.70 -7.73 1.12
CA TYR A 17 3.59 -7.93 0.20
C TYR A 17 3.39 -9.39 -0.26
N PRO A 18 4.43 -10.15 -0.63
CA PRO A 18 4.24 -11.52 -1.09
C PRO A 18 3.52 -12.40 -0.06
N ARG A 19 3.79 -12.21 1.22
CA ARG A 19 3.13 -12.94 2.31
C ARG A 19 1.63 -12.66 2.37
N TRP A 20 1.25 -11.40 2.21
CA TRP A 20 -0.15 -10.99 2.16
C TRP A 20 -0.85 -11.59 0.93
N ARG A 21 -0.21 -11.50 -0.23
CA ARG A 21 -0.73 -12.03 -1.48
C ARG A 21 -0.94 -13.54 -1.42
N ASP A 22 0.00 -14.28 -0.89
CA ASP A 22 -0.10 -15.74 -0.75
C ASP A 22 -1.27 -16.12 0.16
N GLY A 23 -1.49 -15.38 1.24
CA GLY A 23 -2.64 -15.57 2.13
C GLY A 23 -3.97 -15.36 1.41
N MET A 24 -4.08 -14.31 0.60
CA MET A 24 -5.27 -14.03 -0.21
C MET A 24 -5.51 -15.11 -1.26
N ASP A 25 -4.47 -15.53 -1.99
CA ASP A 25 -4.54 -16.60 -2.98
C ASP A 25 -5.02 -17.91 -2.36
N PHE A 26 -4.49 -18.25 -1.18
CA PHE A 26 -4.92 -19.44 -0.43
C PHE A 26 -6.41 -19.40 -0.06
N LEU A 27 -6.89 -18.28 0.47
CA LEU A 27 -8.29 -18.11 0.87
C LEU A 27 -9.24 -18.24 -0.33
N TRP A 28 -8.89 -17.66 -1.45
CA TRP A 28 -9.73 -17.68 -2.65
C TRP A 28 -9.78 -19.07 -3.29
N ARG A 29 -8.64 -19.76 -3.39
CA ARG A 29 -8.60 -21.15 -3.86
C ARG A 29 -9.45 -22.08 -2.98
N ARG A 30 -9.34 -21.90 -1.67
CA ARG A 30 -10.13 -22.68 -0.71
C ARG A 30 -11.63 -22.45 -0.86
N SER A 31 -12.05 -21.28 -1.30
CA SER A 31 -13.45 -20.89 -1.48
C SER A 31 -13.95 -21.16 -2.90
N ASN A 32 -13.18 -21.84 -3.74
CA ASN A 32 -13.48 -22.08 -5.17
C ASN A 32 -13.82 -20.80 -5.95
N LEU A 33 -13.21 -19.69 -5.57
CA LEU A 33 -13.31 -18.44 -6.30
C LEU A 33 -12.22 -18.41 -7.37
N ASP A 34 -12.65 -18.51 -8.62
CA ASP A 34 -11.76 -18.46 -9.78
C ASP A 34 -11.48 -16.99 -10.13
N PHE A 35 -10.62 -16.36 -9.30
CA PHE A 35 -10.16 -15.01 -9.55
C PHE A 35 -8.78 -15.02 -10.21
N THR A 36 -8.64 -14.31 -11.30
CA THR A 36 -7.34 -13.96 -11.88
C THR A 36 -6.66 -12.89 -11.01
N LEU A 37 -6.21 -13.30 -9.82
CA LEU A 37 -5.53 -12.44 -8.84
C LEU A 37 -4.36 -11.68 -9.43
N LYS A 38 -3.64 -12.26 -10.39
CA LYS A 38 -2.47 -11.65 -11.03
C LYS A 38 -2.77 -10.36 -11.79
N ASP A 39 -4.01 -10.13 -12.19
CA ASP A 39 -4.40 -8.89 -12.89
C ASP A 39 -4.72 -7.76 -11.91
N ILE A 40 -5.11 -8.10 -10.67
CA ILE A 40 -5.45 -7.15 -9.61
C ILE A 40 -4.32 -7.03 -8.58
N TYR A 41 -3.72 -8.17 -8.23
CA TYR A 41 -2.65 -8.31 -7.26
C TYR A 41 -1.49 -9.11 -7.87
N PRO A 42 -0.62 -8.44 -8.62
CA PRO A 42 0.57 -9.10 -9.22
C PRO A 42 1.49 -9.67 -8.14
N GLY A 43 2.47 -10.48 -8.57
CA GLY A 43 3.31 -11.26 -7.68
C GLY A 43 4.27 -10.47 -6.79
N ASP A 44 4.59 -9.24 -7.18
CA ASP A 44 5.51 -8.36 -6.43
C ASP A 44 4.91 -6.96 -6.24
N PHE A 45 5.44 -6.24 -5.26
CA PHE A 45 4.92 -4.92 -4.90
C PHE A 45 5.22 -3.86 -5.96
N ALA A 46 6.35 -3.94 -6.63
CA ALA A 46 6.69 -2.98 -7.69
C ALA A 46 5.69 -3.04 -8.84
N ALA A 47 5.27 -4.23 -9.24
CA ALA A 47 4.23 -4.41 -10.25
C ALA A 47 2.85 -3.91 -9.75
N LEU A 48 2.52 -4.15 -8.47
CA LEU A 48 1.30 -3.61 -7.84
C LEU A 48 1.28 -2.08 -7.88
N GLN A 49 2.39 -1.46 -7.54
CA GLN A 49 2.55 0.00 -7.56
C GLN A 49 2.47 0.56 -8.97
N ALA A 50 3.05 -0.14 -9.96
CA ALA A 50 3.04 0.27 -11.36
C ALA A 50 1.63 0.36 -11.95
N ILE A 51 0.71 -0.51 -11.52
CA ILE A 51 -0.71 -0.46 -11.94
C ILE A 51 -1.58 0.44 -11.06
N GLY A 52 -1.00 1.14 -10.08
CA GLY A 52 -1.71 2.09 -9.22
C GLY A 52 -2.51 1.49 -8.08
N HIS A 53 -2.29 0.22 -7.75
CA HIS A 53 -3.03 -0.48 -6.69
C HIS A 53 -2.34 -0.44 -5.32
N GLY A 54 -1.19 0.20 -5.23
CA GLY A 54 -0.46 0.37 -3.98
C GLY A 54 0.57 1.49 -4.09
N ILE A 55 1.03 1.96 -2.94
CA ILE A 55 2.10 2.96 -2.83
C ILE A 55 2.98 2.66 -1.63
N ALA A 56 4.28 2.72 -1.83
CA ALA A 56 5.28 2.73 -0.78
C ALA A 56 6.26 3.87 -1.05
N GLY A 57 6.45 4.73 -0.06
CA GLY A 57 7.32 5.89 -0.24
C GLY A 57 7.50 6.71 1.03
N SER A 58 8.29 7.76 0.90
CA SER A 58 8.38 8.84 1.87
C SER A 58 7.03 9.57 2.00
N PRO A 59 6.82 10.35 3.05
CA PRO A 59 5.61 11.17 3.17
C PRO A 59 5.33 12.04 1.95
N ALA A 60 6.36 12.62 1.34
CA ALA A 60 6.21 13.42 0.11
C ALA A 60 5.68 12.59 -1.05
N THR A 61 6.28 11.45 -1.32
CA THR A 61 5.86 10.54 -2.40
C THR A 61 4.42 10.05 -2.21
N VAL A 62 4.04 9.72 -0.98
CA VAL A 62 2.68 9.27 -0.68
C VAL A 62 1.66 10.41 -0.80
N ARG A 63 2.00 11.64 -0.37
CA ARG A 63 1.15 12.82 -0.60
C ARG A 63 0.90 13.07 -2.09
N ASP A 64 1.96 13.03 -2.89
CA ASP A 64 1.87 13.25 -4.34
C ASP A 64 0.99 12.19 -5.02
N TYR A 65 1.11 10.94 -4.61
CA TYR A 65 0.26 9.85 -5.08
C TYR A 65 -1.23 10.10 -4.76
N LEU A 66 -1.54 10.43 -3.50
CA LEU A 66 -2.92 10.66 -3.08
C LEU A 66 -3.51 11.92 -3.73
N ALA A 67 -2.72 12.98 -3.89
CA ALA A 67 -3.16 14.20 -4.57
C ALA A 67 -3.50 13.94 -6.04
N ARG A 68 -2.68 13.15 -6.74
CA ARG A 68 -2.98 12.73 -8.11
C ARG A 68 -4.23 11.85 -8.18
N LEU A 69 -4.36 10.90 -7.28
CA LEU A 69 -5.54 10.04 -7.20
C LEU A 69 -6.82 10.87 -7.04
N GLN A 70 -6.79 11.84 -6.13
CA GLN A 70 -7.92 12.75 -5.92
C GLN A 70 -8.21 13.59 -7.16
N ALA A 71 -7.18 14.15 -7.80
CA ALA A 71 -7.35 15.01 -8.99
C ALA A 71 -7.90 14.22 -10.19
N GLU A 72 -7.47 12.98 -10.37
CA GLU A 72 -7.87 12.14 -11.51
C GLU A 72 -9.27 11.53 -11.33
N THR A 73 -9.64 11.18 -10.11
CA THR A 73 -10.86 10.39 -9.84
C THR A 73 -11.95 11.16 -9.11
N GLY A 74 -11.64 12.30 -8.49
CA GLY A 74 -12.57 13.05 -7.65
C GLY A 74 -12.91 12.37 -6.32
N VAL A 75 -12.16 11.34 -5.92
CA VAL A 75 -12.38 10.62 -4.66
C VAL A 75 -12.17 11.58 -3.46
N ASN A 76 -13.06 11.49 -2.49
CA ASN A 76 -13.01 12.30 -1.26
C ASN A 76 -12.92 11.43 0.01
N TYR A 77 -12.85 10.13 -0.15
CA TYR A 77 -12.70 9.17 0.93
C TYR A 77 -11.81 8.01 0.50
N VAL A 78 -10.74 7.77 1.24
CA VAL A 78 -9.75 6.72 0.94
C VAL A 78 -9.55 5.83 2.15
N LEU A 79 -9.71 4.53 1.96
CA LEU A 79 -9.35 3.52 2.95
C LEU A 79 -7.93 3.04 2.69
N CYS A 80 -7.07 3.21 3.69
CA CYS A 80 -5.67 2.82 3.60
C CYS A 80 -5.40 1.52 4.36
N GLN A 81 -5.00 0.47 3.67
CA GLN A 81 -4.46 -0.71 4.32
C GLN A 81 -2.99 -0.45 4.68
N MET A 82 -2.76 -0.08 5.94
CA MET A 82 -1.45 0.34 6.43
C MET A 82 -0.58 -0.82 6.92
N VAL A 83 -1.17 -1.96 7.26
CA VAL A 83 -0.50 -3.14 7.78
C VAL A 83 -0.82 -4.33 6.88
N PHE A 84 0.20 -4.98 6.37
CA PHE A 84 0.03 -6.13 5.49
C PHE A 84 1.21 -7.10 5.54
N GLY A 85 0.92 -8.36 5.25
CA GLY A 85 1.93 -9.41 5.10
C GLY A 85 2.79 -9.62 6.35
N SER A 86 4.09 -9.57 6.16
CA SER A 86 5.08 -9.82 7.21
C SER A 86 5.66 -8.55 7.85
N MET A 87 4.96 -7.41 7.72
CA MET A 87 5.40 -6.18 8.41
C MET A 87 5.53 -6.41 9.91
N SER A 88 6.63 -5.93 10.50
CA SER A 88 6.78 -5.92 11.95
C SER A 88 5.86 -4.86 12.60
N PHE A 89 5.64 -4.99 13.90
CA PHE A 89 4.88 -3.99 14.65
C PHE A 89 5.52 -2.60 14.53
N GLU A 90 6.84 -2.52 14.63
CA GLU A 90 7.59 -1.26 14.54
C GLU A 90 7.46 -0.62 13.16
N GLN A 91 7.53 -1.42 12.10
CA GLN A 91 7.32 -0.94 10.73
C GLN A 91 5.91 -0.40 10.52
N ALA A 92 4.90 -1.11 11.02
CA ALA A 92 3.51 -0.71 10.96
C ALA A 92 3.26 0.57 11.75
N GLU A 93 3.75 0.65 12.99
CA GLU A 93 3.61 1.83 13.86
C GLU A 93 4.27 3.05 13.23
N GLN A 94 5.50 2.95 12.75
CA GLN A 94 6.20 4.04 12.07
C GLN A 94 5.42 4.53 10.85
N SER A 95 4.94 3.61 10.01
CA SER A 95 4.16 3.94 8.82
C SER A 95 2.89 4.71 9.16
N ILE A 96 2.14 4.27 10.18
CA ILE A 96 0.91 4.93 10.63
C ILE A 96 1.23 6.32 11.20
N ARG A 97 2.28 6.45 12.03
CA ARG A 97 2.69 7.73 12.60
C ARG A 97 3.08 8.75 11.54
N LEU A 98 3.94 8.36 10.58
CA LEU A 98 4.35 9.22 9.48
C LEU A 98 3.16 9.63 8.61
N PHE A 99 2.25 8.70 8.33
CA PHE A 99 1.04 9.00 7.59
C PHE A 99 0.17 10.03 8.31
N ALA A 100 -0.07 9.82 9.61
CA ALA A 100 -0.90 10.72 10.40
C ALA A 100 -0.28 12.11 10.58
N SER A 101 1.04 12.20 10.81
CA SER A 101 1.70 13.47 11.09
C SER A 101 2.11 14.26 9.85
N GLU A 102 2.42 13.58 8.75
CA GLU A 102 3.02 14.22 7.58
C GLU A 102 2.23 14.08 6.28
N VAL A 103 1.34 13.10 6.18
CA VAL A 103 0.53 12.90 4.97
C VAL A 103 -0.87 13.49 5.16
N MET A 104 -1.60 13.06 6.21
CA MET A 104 -2.98 13.49 6.44
C MET A 104 -3.17 15.01 6.49
N PRO A 105 -2.29 15.82 7.14
CA PRO A 105 -2.51 17.27 7.22
C PRO A 105 -2.55 17.98 5.86
N ALA A 106 -1.98 17.38 4.82
CA ALA A 106 -2.03 17.95 3.47
C ALA A 106 -3.42 17.87 2.83
N PHE A 107 -4.33 17.06 3.38
CA PHE A 107 -5.68 16.81 2.87
C PHE A 107 -6.78 17.27 3.83
N GLU A 108 -6.42 17.85 4.95
CA GLU A 108 -7.38 18.48 5.86
C GLU A 108 -7.90 19.79 5.25
N THR A 109 -9.19 19.92 5.22
CA THR A 109 -9.87 21.13 4.76
C THR A 109 -10.36 21.99 5.92
#